data_389bbdc1b2c72e115c06fdf2ac989299
#
_entry.id   389bbdc1b2c72e115c06fdf2ac989299
#
_cell.length_a   1.000
_cell.length_b   1.000
_cell.length_c   1.000
_cell.angle_alpha   90.00
_cell.angle_beta   90.00
_cell.angle_gamma   90.00
#
_symmetry.space_group_name_H-M   'P 1'
#
loop_
_entity.id
_entity.type
_entity.pdbx_description
1 polymer ?
#
loop_
_entity_poly.entity_id
_entity_poly.type
_entity_poly.pdbx_seq_one_letter_code
_entity_poly.pdbx_strand_id
1 'polypeptide(L)'
;MPLYRQEKDWLQYGFELSRATIANWIIECTDKYLRVLYEFYHRLLLSIEFAMADESPIQVLKEEGHEATAKSYMWLFRSGEDDTPPIVLYKYASTRRGDVAKEFLKGFNGYLMADGYTGYNKVQDIKRCCCFSL
;
A
#
# COMPACT_ATOMS: atom_id res chain seq x y z
N MET A 1 15.34 5.41 -1.03
CA MET A 1 16.21 6.19 -1.95
C MET A 1 15.96 5.73 -3.38
N PRO A 2 15.77 6.63 -4.37
CA PRO A 2 15.55 6.25 -5.78
C PRO A 2 16.71 5.43 -6.36
N LEU A 3 16.41 4.45 -7.20
CA LEU A 3 17.43 3.54 -7.79
C LEU A 3 18.53 4.30 -8.55
N TYR A 4 18.18 5.40 -9.22
CA TYR A 4 19.13 6.26 -9.90
C TYR A 4 20.21 6.84 -8.95
N ARG A 5 19.84 7.21 -7.73
CA ARG A 5 20.82 7.69 -6.74
C ARG A 5 21.68 6.54 -6.23
N GLN A 6 21.09 5.38 -5.99
CA GLN A 6 21.84 4.20 -5.58
C GLN A 6 22.88 3.79 -6.62
N GLU A 7 22.53 3.77 -7.91
CA GLU A 7 23.45 3.50 -9.01
C GLU A 7 24.66 4.46 -8.97
N LYS A 8 24.43 5.76 -8.77
CA LYS A 8 25.51 6.75 -8.65
C LYS A 8 26.36 6.60 -7.39
N ASP A 9 25.73 6.30 -6.26
CA ASP A 9 26.42 6.10 -5.00
C ASP A 9 27.34 4.87 -5.07
N TRP A 10 26.87 3.75 -5.61
CA TRP A 10 27.68 2.56 -5.79
C TRP A 10 28.87 2.79 -6.74
N LEU A 11 28.65 3.57 -7.80
CA LEU A 11 29.72 3.91 -8.74
C LEU A 11 30.87 4.69 -8.06
N GLN A 12 30.58 5.55 -7.07
CA GLN A 12 31.62 6.28 -6.31
C GLN A 12 32.53 5.33 -5.52
N TYR A 13 32.02 4.15 -5.15
CA TYR A 13 32.81 3.10 -4.47
C TYR A 13 33.42 2.08 -5.45
N GLY A 14 33.34 2.33 -6.77
CA GLY A 14 33.89 1.46 -7.80
C GLY A 14 33.00 0.27 -8.17
N PHE A 15 31.74 0.24 -7.74
CA PHE A 15 30.78 -0.81 -8.10
C PHE A 15 29.87 -0.35 -9.23
N GLU A 16 29.97 -1.00 -10.39
CA GLU A 16 29.08 -0.78 -11.53
C GLU A 16 27.79 -1.61 -11.39
N LEU A 17 26.80 -1.06 -10.70
CA LEU A 17 25.48 -1.68 -10.54
C LEU A 17 24.44 -0.90 -11.34
N SER A 18 23.89 -1.50 -12.38
CA SER A 18 22.82 -0.87 -13.15
C SER A 18 21.51 -0.79 -12.37
N ARG A 19 20.68 0.22 -12.66
CA ARG A 19 19.34 0.33 -12.09
C ARG A 19 18.49 -0.91 -12.33
N ALA A 20 18.64 -1.55 -13.49
CA ALA A 20 17.95 -2.78 -13.82
C ALA A 20 18.36 -3.94 -12.90
N THR A 21 19.64 -4.08 -12.61
CA THR A 21 20.16 -5.09 -11.67
C THR A 21 19.58 -4.86 -10.27
N ILE A 22 19.64 -3.61 -9.77
CA ILE A 22 19.12 -3.28 -8.43
C ILE A 22 17.60 -3.52 -8.37
N ALA A 23 16.86 -3.16 -9.43
CA ALA A 23 15.43 -3.40 -9.51
C ALA A 23 15.09 -4.90 -9.47
N ASN A 24 15.81 -5.71 -10.24
CA ASN A 24 15.60 -7.17 -10.25
C ASN A 24 15.88 -7.80 -8.88
N TRP A 25 16.92 -7.37 -8.18
CA TRP A 25 17.18 -7.84 -6.81
C TRP A 25 16.05 -7.49 -5.83
N ILE A 26 15.49 -6.26 -5.92
CA ILE A 26 14.36 -5.85 -5.09
C ILE A 26 13.14 -6.72 -5.40
N ILE A 27 12.83 -6.96 -6.68
CA ILE A 27 11.71 -7.81 -7.10
C ILE A 27 11.89 -9.22 -6.56
N GLU A 28 13.08 -9.81 -6.76
CA GLU A 28 13.39 -11.17 -6.30
C GLU A 28 13.32 -11.29 -4.77
N CYS A 29 13.86 -10.31 -4.05
CA CYS A 29 13.78 -10.24 -2.59
C CYS A 29 12.33 -10.12 -2.11
N THR A 30 11.52 -9.31 -2.81
CA THR A 30 10.10 -9.14 -2.51
C THR A 30 9.36 -10.46 -2.69
N ASP A 31 9.57 -11.14 -3.81
CA ASP A 31 8.86 -12.38 -4.11
C ASP A 31 9.26 -13.54 -3.18
N LYS A 32 10.54 -13.63 -2.82
CA LYS A 32 11.04 -14.72 -1.97
C LYS A 32 10.81 -14.51 -0.48
N TYR A 33 10.87 -13.28 0.01
CA TYR A 33 10.92 -13.01 1.45
C TYR A 33 9.90 -11.97 1.92
N LEU A 34 9.81 -10.80 1.27
CA LEU A 34 9.02 -9.70 1.80
C LEU A 34 7.52 -9.94 1.66
N ARG A 35 7.09 -10.73 0.66
CA ARG A 35 5.68 -11.10 0.50
C ARG A 35 5.14 -11.86 1.70
N VAL A 36 5.93 -12.77 2.26
CA VAL A 36 5.53 -13.54 3.45
C VAL A 36 5.32 -12.61 4.66
N LEU A 37 6.22 -11.61 4.84
CA LEU A 37 6.08 -10.61 5.89
C LEU A 37 4.85 -9.72 5.66
N TYR A 38 4.63 -9.28 4.41
CA TYR A 38 3.48 -8.47 4.04
C TYR A 38 2.16 -9.22 4.36
N GLU A 39 2.04 -10.47 3.98
CA GLU A 39 0.87 -11.30 4.25
C GLU A 39 0.68 -11.57 5.75
N PHE A 40 1.76 -11.72 6.51
CA PHE A 40 1.71 -11.84 7.96
C PHE A 40 1.15 -10.55 8.59
N TYR A 41 1.68 -9.38 8.25
CA TYR A 41 1.17 -8.10 8.76
C TYR A 41 -0.24 -7.81 8.28
N HIS A 42 -0.61 -8.22 7.06
CA HIS A 42 -1.98 -8.10 6.59
C HIS A 42 -2.94 -8.90 7.45
N ARG A 43 -2.61 -10.15 7.78
CA ARG A 43 -3.44 -10.95 8.69
C ARG A 43 -3.55 -10.34 10.09
N LEU A 44 -2.45 -9.80 10.62
CA LEU A 44 -2.50 -9.08 11.89
C LEU A 44 -3.41 -7.85 11.81
N LEU A 45 -3.31 -7.06 10.74
CA LEU A 45 -4.19 -5.91 10.53
C LEU A 45 -5.67 -6.30 10.50
N LEU A 46 -6.01 -7.43 9.89
CA LEU A 46 -7.39 -7.92 9.85
C LEU A 46 -7.90 -8.43 11.22
N SER A 47 -7.03 -8.70 12.17
CA SER A 47 -7.37 -9.20 13.50
C SER A 47 -7.53 -8.13 14.58
N ILE A 48 -7.14 -6.88 14.29
CA ILE A 48 -7.25 -5.77 15.24
C ILE A 48 -8.67 -5.20 15.28
N GLU A 49 -8.99 -4.46 16.32
CA GLU A 49 -10.32 -3.87 16.51
C GLU A 49 -10.51 -2.57 15.72
N PHE A 50 -9.44 -1.78 15.54
CA PHE A 50 -9.50 -0.45 14.93
C PHE A 50 -8.45 -0.28 13.83
N ALA A 51 -8.92 -0.01 12.62
CA ALA A 51 -8.08 0.27 11.46
C ALA A 51 -8.41 1.63 10.83
N MET A 52 -7.43 2.20 10.14
CA MET A 52 -7.56 3.43 9.36
C MET A 52 -7.23 3.12 7.90
N ALA A 53 -7.97 3.77 6.99
CA ALA A 53 -7.72 3.65 5.56
C ALA A 53 -7.81 5.01 4.87
N ASP A 54 -6.93 5.21 3.91
CA ASP A 54 -6.86 6.39 3.05
C ASP A 54 -6.35 6.01 1.66
N GLU A 55 -6.61 6.81 0.64
CA GLU A 55 -6.05 6.60 -0.69
C GLU A 55 -5.56 7.91 -1.31
N SER A 56 -4.35 7.88 -1.82
CA SER A 56 -3.71 9.01 -2.49
C SER A 56 -3.50 8.75 -3.97
N PRO A 57 -3.82 9.72 -4.86
CA PRO A 57 -3.54 9.57 -6.27
C PRO A 57 -2.03 9.59 -6.52
N ILE A 58 -1.58 8.70 -7.39
CA ILE A 58 -0.20 8.67 -7.88
C ILE A 58 -0.22 8.60 -9.40
N GLN A 59 0.82 9.13 -10.03
CA GLN A 59 1.01 9.05 -11.47
C GLN A 59 2.04 7.96 -11.80
N VAL A 60 1.65 7.02 -12.66
CA VAL A 60 2.54 5.98 -13.20
C VAL A 60 2.71 6.25 -14.68
N LEU A 61 3.91 6.64 -15.10
CA LEU A 61 4.19 7.07 -16.47
C LEU A 61 4.20 5.93 -17.48
N LYS A 62 4.48 4.70 -17.03
CA LYS A 62 4.54 3.52 -17.89
C LYS A 62 3.83 2.37 -17.18
N GLU A 63 2.57 2.20 -17.49
CA GLU A 63 1.75 1.09 -17.03
C GLU A 63 1.07 0.46 -18.23
N GLU A 64 1.21 -0.85 -18.38
CA GLU A 64 0.63 -1.58 -19.51
C GLU A 64 -0.90 -1.48 -19.48
N GLY A 65 -1.49 -1.04 -20.58
CA GLY A 65 -2.95 -0.85 -20.70
C GLY A 65 -3.50 0.45 -20.09
N HIS A 66 -2.64 1.35 -19.60
CA HIS A 66 -3.03 2.65 -19.07
C HIS A 66 -2.33 3.81 -19.77
N GLU A 67 -3.06 4.90 -20.00
CA GLU A 67 -2.46 6.15 -20.50
C GLU A 67 -1.60 6.80 -19.40
N ALA A 68 -0.50 7.43 -19.80
CA ALA A 68 0.42 8.13 -18.88
C ALA A 68 -0.26 9.25 -18.05
N THR A 69 -1.41 9.73 -18.50
CA THR A 69 -2.23 10.75 -17.83
C THR A 69 -3.24 10.16 -16.84
N ALA A 70 -3.47 8.84 -16.88
CA ALA A 70 -4.39 8.18 -15.98
C ALA A 70 -3.88 8.20 -14.53
N LYS A 71 -4.80 8.44 -13.59
CA LYS A 71 -4.48 8.43 -12.16
C LYS A 71 -4.59 7.00 -11.63
N SER A 72 -3.49 6.51 -11.12
CA SER A 72 -3.45 5.32 -10.26
C SER A 72 -3.49 5.75 -8.78
N TYR A 73 -3.67 4.82 -7.87
CA TYR A 73 -3.86 5.12 -6.44
C TYR A 73 -2.98 4.23 -5.58
N MET A 74 -2.41 4.86 -4.55
CA MET A 74 -1.81 4.15 -3.45
C MET A 74 -2.78 4.15 -2.28
N TRP A 75 -3.27 2.98 -1.92
CA TRP A 75 -4.12 2.75 -0.77
C TRP A 75 -3.23 2.50 0.44
N LEU A 76 -3.54 3.19 1.53
CA LEU A 76 -2.90 3.06 2.82
C LEU A 76 -3.88 2.40 3.78
N PHE A 77 -3.42 1.37 4.48
CA PHE A 77 -4.14 0.75 5.58
C PHE A 77 -3.23 0.69 6.79
N ARG A 78 -3.70 1.15 7.94
CA ARG A 78 -2.91 1.15 9.17
C ARG A 78 -3.74 0.72 10.36
N SER A 79 -3.06 0.21 11.40
CA SER A 79 -3.64 0.02 12.72
C SER A 79 -3.95 1.37 13.37
N GLY A 80 -4.90 1.41 14.28
CA GLY A 80 -5.13 2.55 15.16
C GLY A 80 -3.97 2.78 16.12
N GLU A 81 -4.08 3.83 16.91
CA GLU A 81 -3.16 4.12 18.00
C GLU A 81 -3.62 3.35 19.23
N ASP A 82 -3.06 2.16 19.39
CA ASP A 82 -3.12 1.34 20.59
C ASP A 82 -1.67 1.12 21.08
N ASP A 83 -1.50 0.46 22.22
CA ASP A 83 -0.18 0.20 22.80
C ASP A 83 0.64 -0.83 22.00
N THR A 84 0.16 -1.26 20.82
CA THR A 84 0.86 -2.20 19.95
C THR A 84 1.69 -1.48 18.89
N PRO A 85 2.79 -2.06 18.40
CA PRO A 85 3.54 -1.48 17.29
C PRO A 85 2.66 -1.24 16.07
N PRO A 86 2.72 -0.03 15.47
CA PRO A 86 1.84 0.32 14.36
C PRO A 86 2.13 -0.54 13.13
N ILE A 87 1.08 -1.09 12.55
CA ILE A 87 1.12 -1.76 11.24
C ILE A 87 0.71 -0.74 10.19
N VAL A 88 1.53 -0.60 9.14
CA VAL A 88 1.23 0.27 7.99
C VAL A 88 1.46 -0.53 6.71
N LEU A 89 0.40 -0.68 5.92
CA LEU A 89 0.44 -1.44 4.67
C LEU A 89 -0.01 -0.56 3.50
N TYR A 90 0.67 -0.71 2.38
CA TYR A 90 0.35 -0.03 1.14
C TYR A 90 -0.14 -1.03 0.09
N LYS A 91 -1.18 -0.65 -0.64
CA LYS A 91 -1.70 -1.41 -1.78
C LYS A 91 -1.80 -0.49 -2.99
N TYR A 92 -1.04 -0.82 -4.03
CA TYR A 92 -1.20 -0.16 -5.32
C TYR A 92 -2.46 -0.64 -6.04
N ALA A 93 -3.16 0.28 -6.69
CA ALA A 93 -4.26 -0.04 -7.62
C ALA A 93 -4.32 0.98 -8.75
N SER A 94 -4.56 0.53 -9.96
CA SER A 94 -4.73 1.37 -11.15
C SER A 94 -6.04 2.17 -11.12
N THR A 95 -6.91 1.93 -10.16
CA THR A 95 -8.21 2.61 -10.03
C THR A 95 -8.53 2.95 -8.58
N ARG A 96 -9.39 3.98 -8.38
CA ARG A 96 -9.96 4.33 -7.07
C ARG A 96 -11.20 3.50 -6.72
N ARG A 97 -11.42 2.36 -7.34
CA ARG A 97 -12.64 1.57 -7.10
C ARG A 97 -12.66 1.00 -5.68
N GLY A 98 -13.79 1.12 -5.00
CA GLY A 98 -13.98 0.57 -3.65
C GLY A 98 -13.83 -0.95 -3.55
N ASP A 99 -13.77 -1.66 -4.69
CA ASP A 99 -13.47 -3.09 -4.72
C ASP A 99 -12.08 -3.40 -4.18
N VAL A 100 -11.13 -2.45 -4.30
CA VAL A 100 -9.78 -2.57 -3.73
C VAL A 100 -9.84 -2.65 -2.21
N ALA A 101 -10.57 -1.74 -1.57
CA ALA A 101 -10.77 -1.76 -0.11
C ALA A 101 -11.56 -2.99 0.33
N LYS A 102 -12.62 -3.36 -0.42
CA LYS A 102 -13.42 -4.57 -0.15
C LYS A 102 -12.57 -5.83 -0.15
N GLU A 103 -11.70 -5.99 -1.14
CA GLU A 103 -10.83 -7.16 -1.25
C GLU A 103 -9.77 -7.17 -0.16
N PHE A 104 -9.13 -6.02 0.08
CA PHE A 104 -8.06 -5.90 1.07
C PHE A 104 -8.57 -6.12 2.49
N LEU A 105 -9.73 -5.58 2.85
CA LEU A 105 -10.33 -5.68 4.18
C LEU A 105 -11.27 -6.89 4.32
N LYS A 106 -11.21 -7.85 3.41
CA LYS A 106 -12.03 -9.06 3.51
C LYS A 106 -11.72 -9.83 4.79
N GLY A 107 -12.74 -10.00 5.63
CA GLY A 107 -12.61 -10.66 6.93
C GLY A 107 -12.30 -9.72 8.10
N PHE A 108 -12.07 -8.45 7.87
CA PHE A 108 -12.03 -7.44 8.92
C PHE A 108 -13.44 -7.13 9.42
N ASN A 109 -13.65 -7.10 10.73
CA ASN A 109 -14.96 -6.89 11.36
C ASN A 109 -14.94 -5.81 12.46
N GLY A 110 -13.90 -5.00 12.50
CA GLY A 110 -13.70 -3.94 13.48
C GLY A 110 -14.26 -2.58 13.05
N TYR A 111 -13.69 -1.55 13.66
CA TYR A 111 -13.96 -0.15 13.32
C TYR A 111 -13.00 0.32 12.24
N LEU A 112 -13.53 0.85 11.14
CA LEU A 112 -12.74 1.45 10.07
C LEU A 112 -12.92 2.96 10.06
N MET A 113 -11.85 3.68 10.35
CA MET A 113 -11.78 5.13 10.15
C MET A 113 -11.32 5.41 8.71
N ALA A 114 -12.14 6.10 7.95
CA ALA A 114 -11.82 6.54 6.59
C ALA A 114 -12.49 7.89 6.32
N ASP A 115 -12.06 8.54 5.25
CA ASP A 115 -12.73 9.75 4.76
C ASP A 115 -14.15 9.48 4.24
N GLY A 116 -14.84 10.54 3.73
CA GLY A 116 -16.19 10.45 3.17
C GLY A 116 -16.31 9.64 1.88
N TYR A 117 -15.26 9.05 1.35
CA TYR A 117 -15.32 8.33 0.08
C TYR A 117 -16.27 7.13 0.12
N THR A 118 -17.24 7.12 -0.82
CA THR A 118 -18.30 6.11 -0.88
C THR A 118 -17.80 4.70 -1.24
N GLY A 119 -16.58 4.59 -1.77
CA GLY A 119 -15.96 3.29 -2.11
C GLY A 119 -15.84 2.35 -0.91
N TYR A 120 -15.64 2.89 0.29
CA TYR A 120 -15.58 2.11 1.52
C TYR A 120 -16.92 1.49 1.93
N ASN A 121 -18.07 1.95 1.37
CA ASN A 121 -19.38 1.33 1.61
C ASN A 121 -19.47 -0.09 1.07
N LYS A 122 -18.54 -0.50 0.19
CA LYS A 122 -18.46 -1.88 -0.33
C LYS A 122 -17.84 -2.87 0.66
N VAL A 123 -17.15 -2.39 1.69
CA VAL A 123 -16.59 -3.25 2.73
C VAL A 123 -17.72 -3.71 3.65
N GLN A 124 -17.85 -5.00 3.82
CA GLN A 124 -18.90 -5.63 4.63
C GLN A 124 -18.42 -5.84 6.06
N ASP A 125 -19.37 -5.99 6.99
CA ASP A 125 -19.13 -6.37 8.40
C ASP A 125 -18.25 -5.39 9.21
N ILE A 126 -18.13 -4.13 8.77
CA ILE A 126 -17.38 -3.10 9.46
C ILE A 126 -18.30 -2.04 10.11
N LYS A 127 -17.81 -1.45 11.19
CA LYS A 127 -18.36 -0.22 11.78
C LYS A 127 -17.55 0.96 11.28
N ARG A 128 -18.13 1.72 10.34
CA ARG A 128 -17.42 2.85 9.74
C ARG A 128 -17.46 4.07 10.64
N CYS A 129 -16.28 4.64 10.91
CA CYS A 129 -16.11 5.94 11.53
C CYS A 129 -15.63 6.92 10.45
N CYS A 130 -16.35 8.04 10.26
CA CYS A 130 -15.89 9.07 9.34
C CYS A 130 -14.90 9.99 10.05
N CYS A 131 -13.76 10.25 9.44
CA CYS A 131 -12.89 11.34 9.83
C CYS A 131 -13.56 12.65 9.37
N PHE A 132 -13.96 13.52 10.29
CA PHE A 132 -14.30 14.89 9.96
C PHE A 132 -12.98 15.65 9.82
N SER A 133 -12.52 15.86 8.59
CA SER A 133 -11.53 16.91 8.35
C SER A 133 -12.24 18.26 8.56
N LEU A 134 -11.85 18.97 9.59
CA LEU A 134 -12.16 20.38 9.78
C LEU A 134 -11.42 21.22 8.74
#